data_d3efd2542991da551840bb766d420441
#
_entry.id   d3efd2542991da551840bb766d420441
#
_cell.length_a   1.000
_cell.length_b   1.000
_cell.length_c   1.000
_cell.angle_alpha   90.00
_cell.angle_beta   90.00
_cell.angle_gamma   90.00
#
_symmetry.space_group_name_H-M   'P 1'
#
loop_
_entity.id
_entity.type
_entity.pdbx_description
1 polymer ?
#
loop_
_entity_poly.entity_id
_entity_poly.type
_entity_poly.pdbx_seq_one_letter_code
_entity_poly.pdbx_strand_id
1 'polypeptide(L)'
;MLGNGTRGQDVLSVATGLLRTHGLRALPQVPLAELRQARGLGRAKACQLVAGFELARRCLLPEPDDPPAVRTPEDVYHLTREVHGAKKEHFLALYLNARNRVLKKETVAVGSLNANLVHPREVFQPAVGEAAASVVLVHNHPSGDCEPSAEDLALTRRMAKAGQLMGIEVLDHVIVSHRGYVSLKERGHL
;
A
#
# COMPACT_ATOMS: atom_id res chain seq x y z
N MET A 1 -16.17 8.76 -29.40
CA MET A 1 -14.74 8.44 -29.57
C MET A 1 -14.37 7.85 -30.91
N LEU A 2 -15.09 6.89 -31.47
CA LEU A 2 -14.74 6.30 -32.77
C LEU A 2 -15.11 7.17 -34.01
N GLY A 3 -15.90 8.23 -33.82
CA GLY A 3 -16.35 9.13 -34.87
C GLY A 3 -17.09 8.39 -36.01
N ASN A 4 -16.96 8.88 -37.20
CA ASN A 4 -17.49 8.19 -38.40
C ASN A 4 -16.63 6.94 -38.70
N GLY A 5 -17.24 5.90 -39.21
CA GLY A 5 -16.55 4.69 -39.67
C GLY A 5 -15.41 4.97 -40.67
N THR A 6 -14.87 3.95 -41.29
CA THR A 6 -13.91 4.07 -42.41
C THR A 6 -14.59 3.71 -43.70
N ARG A 7 -13.95 4.01 -44.86
CA ARG A 7 -14.46 3.55 -46.16
C ARG A 7 -14.68 2.03 -46.12
N GLY A 8 -15.96 1.61 -46.10
CA GLY A 8 -16.36 0.20 -46.12
C GLY A 8 -16.67 -0.46 -44.75
N GLN A 9 -16.57 0.27 -43.63
CA GLN A 9 -17.03 -0.21 -42.31
C GLN A 9 -17.64 0.93 -41.49
N ASP A 10 -18.87 0.73 -41.02
CA ASP A 10 -19.48 1.64 -40.06
C ASP A 10 -18.89 1.49 -38.65
N VAL A 11 -19.12 2.48 -37.82
CA VAL A 11 -18.54 2.55 -36.46
C VAL A 11 -19.02 1.42 -35.54
N LEU A 12 -20.28 0.97 -35.75
CA LEU A 12 -20.86 -0.09 -34.91
C LEU A 12 -20.21 -1.45 -35.23
N SER A 13 -19.96 -1.71 -36.53
CA SER A 13 -19.23 -2.92 -36.96
C SER A 13 -17.82 -2.99 -36.40
N VAL A 14 -17.10 -1.86 -36.34
CA VAL A 14 -15.78 -1.79 -35.73
C VAL A 14 -15.85 -2.06 -34.21
N ALA A 15 -16.80 -1.40 -33.52
CA ALA A 15 -16.99 -1.57 -32.08
C ALA A 15 -17.39 -3.02 -31.72
N THR A 16 -18.34 -3.61 -32.46
CA THR A 16 -18.77 -4.99 -32.27
C THR A 16 -17.63 -5.97 -32.53
N GLY A 17 -16.80 -5.75 -33.53
CA GLY A 17 -15.61 -6.53 -33.83
C GLY A 17 -14.62 -6.53 -32.65
N LEU A 18 -14.31 -5.36 -32.10
CA LEU A 18 -13.42 -5.22 -30.94
C LEU A 18 -13.97 -5.95 -29.71
N LEU A 19 -15.26 -5.76 -29.40
CA LEU A 19 -15.91 -6.41 -28.25
C LEU A 19 -15.94 -7.93 -28.40
N ARG A 20 -16.14 -8.44 -29.63
CA ARG A 20 -16.14 -9.88 -29.90
C ARG A 20 -14.74 -10.48 -29.79
N THR A 21 -13.69 -9.77 -30.19
CA THR A 21 -12.30 -10.25 -30.15
C THR A 21 -11.72 -10.20 -28.75
N HIS A 22 -11.92 -9.12 -28.00
CA HIS A 22 -11.25 -8.89 -26.72
C HIS A 22 -12.17 -9.00 -25.50
N GLY A 23 -13.48 -8.88 -25.69
CA GLY A 23 -14.46 -8.78 -24.61
C GLY A 23 -14.45 -7.41 -23.93
N LEU A 24 -15.57 -7.04 -23.30
CA LEU A 24 -15.74 -5.72 -22.68
C LEU A 24 -14.74 -5.44 -21.56
N ARG A 25 -14.46 -6.44 -20.72
CA ARG A 25 -13.59 -6.27 -19.54
C ARG A 25 -12.11 -6.21 -19.88
N ALA A 26 -11.67 -6.91 -20.92
CA ALA A 26 -10.26 -6.95 -21.30
C ALA A 26 -9.89 -5.82 -22.27
N LEU A 27 -10.86 -5.28 -23.03
CA LEU A 27 -10.62 -4.25 -24.05
C LEU A 27 -9.83 -3.02 -23.54
N PRO A 28 -10.05 -2.49 -22.32
CA PRO A 28 -9.26 -1.39 -21.78
C PRO A 28 -7.77 -1.70 -21.55
N GLN A 29 -7.42 -2.98 -21.47
CA GLN A 29 -6.05 -3.44 -21.19
C GLN A 29 -5.31 -3.86 -22.47
N VAL A 30 -5.98 -3.85 -23.62
CA VAL A 30 -5.39 -4.24 -24.91
C VAL A 30 -4.32 -3.23 -25.32
N PRO A 31 -3.08 -3.67 -25.63
CA PRO A 31 -2.01 -2.77 -26.05
C PRO A 31 -2.34 -2.00 -27.31
N LEU A 32 -1.87 -0.73 -27.40
CA LEU A 32 -2.07 0.13 -28.57
C LEU A 32 -1.63 -0.56 -29.88
N ALA A 33 -0.54 -1.32 -29.84
CA ALA A 33 -0.02 -2.03 -31.00
C ALA A 33 -1.02 -3.06 -31.54
N GLU A 34 -1.72 -3.76 -30.66
CA GLU A 34 -2.73 -4.75 -31.00
C GLU A 34 -4.02 -4.10 -31.50
N LEU A 35 -4.50 -3.05 -30.83
CA LEU A 35 -5.67 -2.27 -31.28
C LEU A 35 -5.50 -1.72 -32.68
N ARG A 36 -4.29 -1.33 -33.07
CA ARG A 36 -3.98 -0.83 -34.43
C ARG A 36 -4.12 -1.89 -35.52
N GLN A 37 -4.11 -3.17 -35.20
CA GLN A 37 -4.28 -4.27 -36.15
C GLN A 37 -5.77 -4.48 -36.51
N ALA A 38 -6.67 -3.96 -35.67
CA ALA A 38 -8.10 -4.08 -35.94
C ALA A 38 -8.50 -3.28 -37.18
N ARG A 39 -9.20 -3.94 -38.09
CA ARG A 39 -9.68 -3.30 -39.32
C ARG A 39 -10.61 -2.13 -39.00
N GLY A 40 -10.35 -0.97 -39.56
CA GLY A 40 -11.11 0.25 -39.30
C GLY A 40 -10.57 1.10 -38.14
N LEU A 41 -9.52 0.63 -37.44
CA LEU A 41 -8.90 1.32 -36.33
C LEU A 41 -7.49 1.79 -36.70
N GLY A 42 -7.35 2.93 -37.31
CA GLY A 42 -6.06 3.56 -37.55
C GLY A 42 -5.43 4.11 -36.26
N ARG A 43 -4.15 4.53 -36.35
CA ARG A 43 -3.37 5.03 -35.21
C ARG A 43 -4.12 6.05 -34.33
N ALA A 44 -4.73 7.08 -34.99
CA ALA A 44 -5.42 8.13 -34.24
C ALA A 44 -6.61 7.60 -33.42
N LYS A 45 -7.45 6.75 -34.02
CA LYS A 45 -8.60 6.16 -33.33
C LYS A 45 -8.18 5.20 -32.21
N ALA A 46 -7.13 4.42 -32.43
CA ALA A 46 -6.56 3.54 -31.37
C ALA A 46 -6.03 4.37 -30.18
N CYS A 47 -5.31 5.47 -30.45
CA CYS A 47 -4.87 6.38 -29.39
C CYS A 47 -6.05 7.01 -28.65
N GLN A 48 -7.11 7.45 -29.37
CA GLN A 48 -8.32 7.98 -28.74
C GLN A 48 -9.03 6.97 -27.84
N LEU A 49 -9.09 5.70 -28.26
CA LEU A 49 -9.65 4.64 -27.41
C LEU A 49 -8.84 4.42 -26.13
N VAL A 50 -7.53 4.27 -26.25
CA VAL A 50 -6.66 4.08 -25.09
C VAL A 50 -6.76 5.28 -24.14
N ALA A 51 -6.69 6.50 -24.67
CA ALA A 51 -6.85 7.71 -23.86
C ALA A 51 -8.23 7.79 -23.20
N GLY A 52 -9.29 7.41 -23.92
CA GLY A 52 -10.65 7.37 -23.37
C GLY A 52 -10.84 6.35 -22.28
N PHE A 53 -10.24 5.16 -22.40
CA PHE A 53 -10.26 4.17 -21.34
C PHE A 53 -9.49 4.63 -20.09
N GLU A 54 -8.33 5.25 -20.29
CA GLU A 54 -7.54 5.79 -19.18
C GLU A 54 -8.24 6.97 -18.49
N LEU A 55 -8.86 7.87 -19.24
CA LEU A 55 -9.68 8.93 -18.65
C LEU A 55 -10.87 8.37 -17.88
N ALA A 56 -11.59 7.40 -18.46
CA ALA A 56 -12.70 6.74 -17.77
C ALA A 56 -12.24 6.03 -16.50
N ARG A 57 -11.10 5.36 -16.54
CA ARG A 57 -10.49 4.73 -15.37
C ARG A 57 -10.22 5.75 -14.27
N ARG A 58 -9.61 6.89 -14.60
CA ARG A 58 -9.32 7.96 -13.61
C ARG A 58 -10.58 8.64 -13.09
N CYS A 59 -11.61 8.78 -13.90
CA CYS A 59 -12.85 9.44 -13.50
C CYS A 59 -13.83 8.52 -12.75
N LEU A 60 -13.82 7.21 -13.05
CA LEU A 60 -14.82 6.27 -12.54
C LEU A 60 -14.26 5.38 -11.41
N LEU A 61 -12.96 5.09 -11.45
CA LEU A 61 -12.31 4.53 -10.28
C LEU A 61 -12.03 5.72 -9.35
N PRO A 62 -12.42 5.62 -8.06
CA PRO A 62 -11.87 6.56 -7.10
C PRO A 62 -10.35 6.55 -7.31
N GLU A 63 -9.73 7.72 -7.30
CA GLU A 63 -8.28 7.83 -7.10
C GLU A 63 -7.97 6.80 -6.01
N PRO A 64 -6.96 5.93 -6.16
CA PRO A 64 -6.59 5.02 -5.07
C PRO A 64 -6.52 5.92 -3.85
N ASP A 65 -7.50 5.74 -2.93
CA ASP A 65 -7.73 6.61 -1.77
C ASP A 65 -6.37 7.05 -1.31
N ASP A 66 -6.14 8.36 -1.36
CA ASP A 66 -4.86 8.97 -1.04
C ASP A 66 -4.29 8.17 0.14
N PRO A 67 -3.14 7.48 0.03
CA PRO A 67 -2.77 6.45 0.99
C PRO A 67 -2.94 6.98 2.40
N PRO A 68 -3.53 6.23 3.34
CA PRO A 68 -3.91 6.76 4.64
C PRO A 68 -2.69 7.42 5.29
N ALA A 69 -2.88 8.63 5.81
CA ALA A 69 -1.83 9.38 6.47
C ALA A 69 -1.78 9.00 7.96
N VAL A 70 -0.59 8.79 8.49
CA VAL A 70 -0.35 8.59 9.91
C VAL A 70 0.03 9.93 10.52
N ARG A 71 -0.85 10.52 11.31
CA ARG A 71 -0.64 11.79 12.02
C ARG A 71 -0.58 11.59 13.52
N THR A 72 -1.31 10.61 14.02
CA THR A 72 -1.47 10.30 15.44
C THR A 72 -1.30 8.80 15.68
N PRO A 73 -0.98 8.36 16.91
CA PRO A 73 -0.98 6.94 17.26
C PRO A 73 -2.36 6.27 17.08
N GLU A 74 -3.44 7.05 17.16
CA GLU A 74 -4.80 6.57 16.89
C GLU A 74 -4.98 6.15 15.43
N ASP A 75 -4.38 6.88 14.47
CA ASP A 75 -4.40 6.48 13.06
C ASP A 75 -3.72 5.11 12.90
N VAL A 76 -2.59 4.88 13.57
CA VAL A 76 -1.87 3.60 13.58
C VAL A 76 -2.75 2.50 14.16
N TYR A 77 -3.42 2.77 15.28
CA TYR A 77 -4.36 1.84 15.89
C TYR A 77 -5.47 1.45 14.91
N HIS A 78 -6.05 2.41 14.20
CA HIS A 78 -7.08 2.14 13.21
C HIS A 78 -6.58 1.34 12.00
N LEU A 79 -5.35 1.57 11.56
CA LEU A 79 -4.74 0.89 10.43
C LEU A 79 -4.31 -0.56 10.72
N THR A 80 -4.29 -0.96 11.99
CA THR A 80 -3.80 -2.28 12.44
C THR A 80 -4.87 -3.11 13.15
N ARG A 81 -6.16 -2.83 12.91
CA ARG A 81 -7.31 -3.49 13.58
C ARG A 81 -7.29 -5.02 13.47
N GLU A 82 -6.74 -5.55 12.39
CA GLU A 82 -6.70 -6.99 12.14
C GLU A 82 -5.89 -7.78 13.18
N VAL A 83 -4.96 -7.12 13.89
CA VAL A 83 -4.13 -7.79 14.90
C VAL A 83 -4.59 -7.54 16.34
N HIS A 84 -5.54 -6.65 16.61
CA HIS A 84 -5.93 -6.29 17.99
C HIS A 84 -6.47 -7.47 18.81
N GLY A 85 -7.19 -8.39 18.16
CA GLY A 85 -7.73 -9.60 18.79
C GLY A 85 -6.94 -10.86 18.48
N ALA A 86 -5.76 -10.76 17.90
CA ALA A 86 -4.95 -11.91 17.53
C ALA A 86 -4.44 -12.63 18.78
N LYS A 87 -4.49 -13.97 18.77
CA LYS A 87 -4.03 -14.82 19.89
C LYS A 87 -2.52 -14.93 20.00
N LYS A 88 -1.79 -14.57 18.96
CA LYS A 88 -0.34 -14.51 18.91
C LYS A 88 0.10 -13.07 18.78
N GLU A 89 1.29 -12.77 19.25
CA GLU A 89 1.93 -11.49 19.00
C GLU A 89 2.29 -11.36 17.52
N HIS A 90 1.99 -10.23 16.92
CA HIS A 90 2.35 -9.86 15.55
C HIS A 90 3.17 -8.60 15.62
N PHE A 91 4.30 -8.57 14.97
CA PHE A 91 5.10 -7.38 14.80
C PHE A 91 4.95 -6.88 13.38
N LEU A 92 4.45 -5.65 13.23
CA LEU A 92 4.19 -5.01 11.95
C LEU A 92 5.07 -3.78 11.79
N ALA A 93 5.32 -3.43 10.52
CA ALA A 93 5.92 -2.17 10.13
C ALA A 93 5.01 -1.44 9.13
N LEU A 94 4.77 -0.16 9.38
CA LEU A 94 4.12 0.77 8.46
C LEU A 94 5.21 1.63 7.84
N TYR A 95 5.43 1.50 6.54
CA TYR A 95 6.42 2.27 5.78
C TYR A 95 5.77 3.53 5.24
N LEU A 96 6.36 4.68 5.52
CA LEU A 96 5.74 5.97 5.24
C LEU A 96 6.62 6.81 4.29
N ASN A 97 5.98 7.58 3.43
CA ASN A 97 6.66 8.60 2.65
C ASN A 97 6.91 9.88 3.47
N ALA A 98 7.59 10.88 2.87
CA ALA A 98 7.89 12.16 3.51
C ALA A 98 6.65 12.99 3.92
N ARG A 99 5.44 12.58 3.52
CA ARG A 99 4.17 13.19 3.94
C ARG A 99 3.42 12.32 4.96
N ASN A 100 4.11 11.37 5.58
CA ASN A 100 3.56 10.38 6.51
C ASN A 100 2.39 9.55 5.94
N ARG A 101 2.37 9.30 4.63
CA ARG A 101 1.40 8.42 4.00
C ARG A 101 1.93 7.00 3.93
N VAL A 102 1.08 6.04 4.21
CA VAL A 102 1.44 4.62 4.22
C VAL A 102 1.70 4.12 2.81
N LEU A 103 2.98 3.85 2.50
CA LEU A 103 3.39 3.20 1.26
C LEU A 103 3.09 1.70 1.29
N LYS A 104 3.38 1.07 2.44
CA LYS A 104 3.19 -0.36 2.66
C LYS A 104 2.98 -0.65 4.14
N LYS A 105 2.19 -1.68 4.43
CA LYS A 105 2.08 -2.33 5.74
C LYS A 105 2.52 -3.78 5.59
N GLU A 106 3.38 -4.24 6.49
CA GLU A 106 3.91 -5.60 6.44
C GLU A 106 3.98 -6.22 7.84
N THR A 107 3.64 -7.50 7.94
CA THR A 107 3.87 -8.28 9.15
C THR A 107 5.28 -8.85 9.09
N VAL A 108 6.16 -8.36 9.94
CA VAL A 108 7.58 -8.74 9.99
C VAL A 108 7.79 -10.04 10.75
N ALA A 109 7.02 -10.26 11.84
CA ALA A 109 7.12 -11.46 12.66
C ALA A 109 5.79 -11.82 13.30
N VAL A 110 5.59 -13.13 13.57
CA VAL A 110 4.43 -13.67 14.29
C VAL A 110 4.92 -14.71 15.31
N GLY A 111 4.49 -14.57 16.56
CA GLY A 111 4.85 -15.45 17.67
C GLY A 111 5.37 -14.66 18.85
N SER A 112 5.96 -15.34 19.85
CA SER A 112 6.56 -14.66 21.02
C SER A 112 7.66 -13.71 20.54
N LEU A 113 7.47 -12.43 20.77
CA LEU A 113 8.40 -11.38 20.33
C LEU A 113 9.60 -11.31 21.30
N ASN A 114 10.55 -12.22 21.14
CA ASN A 114 11.86 -12.03 21.75
C ASN A 114 12.65 -11.01 20.93
N ALA A 115 13.42 -10.15 21.59
CA ALA A 115 14.31 -9.16 20.94
C ALA A 115 15.28 -9.79 19.91
N ASN A 116 15.44 -11.10 19.90
CA ASN A 116 16.24 -11.84 18.92
C ASN A 116 15.48 -12.26 17.64
N LEU A 117 14.14 -12.23 17.66
CA LEU A 117 13.29 -12.66 16.54
C LEU A 117 13.07 -11.58 15.49
N VAL A 118 13.05 -10.28 15.87
CA VAL A 118 12.88 -9.18 14.93
C VAL A 118 14.24 -8.53 14.69
N HIS A 119 14.85 -8.83 13.54
CA HIS A 119 16.12 -8.23 13.17
C HIS A 119 15.92 -6.91 12.42
N PRO A 120 16.75 -5.85 12.65
CA PRO A 120 16.62 -4.59 11.92
C PRO A 120 16.59 -4.74 10.40
N ARG A 121 17.36 -5.67 9.84
CA ARG A 121 17.36 -5.94 8.41
C ARG A 121 15.96 -6.30 7.86
N GLU A 122 15.15 -7.03 8.63
CA GLU A 122 13.81 -7.46 8.21
C GLU A 122 12.81 -6.30 8.18
N VAL A 123 13.02 -5.31 9.05
CA VAL A 123 12.25 -4.06 9.07
C VAL A 123 12.72 -3.10 7.97
N PHE A 124 14.04 -2.93 7.81
CA PHE A 124 14.57 -1.88 6.96
C PHE A 124 14.81 -2.30 5.50
N GLN A 125 14.94 -3.59 5.19
CA GLN A 125 15.03 -4.04 3.80
C GLN A 125 13.78 -3.65 2.98
N PRO A 126 12.55 -3.90 3.45
CA PRO A 126 11.36 -3.39 2.77
C PRO A 126 11.30 -1.86 2.74
N ALA A 127 11.71 -1.18 3.82
CA ALA A 127 11.73 0.27 3.87
C ALA A 127 12.59 0.89 2.75
N VAL A 128 13.77 0.32 2.49
CA VAL A 128 14.63 0.73 1.38
C VAL A 128 13.98 0.42 0.03
N GLY A 129 13.38 -0.77 -0.12
CA GLY A 129 12.69 -1.18 -1.36
C GLY A 129 11.52 -0.26 -1.74
N GLU A 130 10.79 0.23 -0.75
CA GLU A 130 9.65 1.15 -0.93
C GLU A 130 10.09 2.64 -0.94
N ALA A 131 11.40 2.94 -0.86
CA ALA A 131 11.93 4.30 -0.70
C ALA A 131 11.23 5.07 0.45
N ALA A 132 10.95 4.38 1.57
CA ALA A 132 10.30 4.96 2.73
C ALA A 132 11.18 6.01 3.41
N ALA A 133 10.58 7.15 3.77
CA ALA A 133 11.25 8.19 4.54
C ALA A 133 11.30 7.84 6.03
N SER A 134 10.29 7.10 6.51
CA SER A 134 10.17 6.73 7.92
C SER A 134 9.37 5.43 8.08
N VAL A 135 9.40 4.88 9.29
CA VAL A 135 8.66 3.68 9.67
C VAL A 135 7.97 3.87 11.01
N VAL A 136 6.76 3.33 11.16
CA VAL A 136 6.11 3.13 12.45
C VAL A 136 6.08 1.64 12.74
N LEU A 137 6.55 1.27 13.93
CA LEU A 137 6.54 -0.08 14.42
C LEU A 137 5.25 -0.33 15.20
N VAL A 138 4.68 -1.51 15.07
CA VAL A 138 3.47 -1.89 15.79
C VAL A 138 3.57 -3.33 16.25
N HIS A 139 3.15 -3.61 17.47
CA HIS A 139 2.88 -4.98 17.87
C HIS A 139 1.66 -5.06 18.78
N ASN A 140 1.00 -6.21 18.76
CA ASN A 140 -0.16 -6.44 19.62
C ASN A 140 0.21 -7.25 20.86
N HIS A 141 -0.45 -6.92 21.96
CA HIS A 141 -0.45 -7.72 23.17
C HIS A 141 -1.74 -8.56 23.29
N PRO A 142 -1.68 -9.89 23.14
CA PRO A 142 -2.86 -10.76 23.27
C PRO A 142 -3.52 -10.71 24.65
N SER A 143 -2.76 -10.35 25.69
CA SER A 143 -3.28 -10.18 27.08
C SER A 143 -4.30 -9.06 27.21
N GLY A 144 -4.28 -8.09 26.29
CA GLY A 144 -5.09 -6.88 26.35
C GLY A 144 -4.45 -5.73 27.15
N ASP A 145 -3.31 -5.95 27.78
CA ASP A 145 -2.53 -4.91 28.44
C ASP A 145 -1.48 -4.37 27.46
N CYS A 146 -1.50 -3.06 27.20
CA CYS A 146 -0.56 -2.40 26.28
C CYS A 146 0.68 -1.84 26.99
N GLU A 147 0.90 -2.18 28.28
CA GLU A 147 2.10 -1.72 28.99
C GLU A 147 3.35 -2.34 28.36
N PRO A 148 4.37 -1.53 27.97
CA PRO A 148 5.56 -2.01 27.30
C PRO A 148 6.42 -2.86 28.25
N SER A 149 6.90 -4.00 27.78
CA SER A 149 7.91 -4.81 28.45
C SER A 149 9.32 -4.21 28.30
N ALA A 150 10.26 -4.70 29.10
CA ALA A 150 11.67 -4.33 28.97
C ALA A 150 12.24 -4.72 27.58
N GLU A 151 11.77 -5.84 27.03
CA GLU A 151 12.11 -6.35 25.72
C GLU A 151 11.61 -5.42 24.61
N ASP A 152 10.38 -4.90 24.72
CA ASP A 152 9.81 -3.93 23.75
C ASP A 152 10.62 -2.65 23.72
N LEU A 153 10.99 -2.13 24.89
CA LEU A 153 11.82 -0.94 25.00
C LEU A 153 13.22 -1.17 24.41
N ALA A 154 13.82 -2.36 24.65
CA ALA A 154 15.11 -2.71 24.10
C ALA A 154 15.05 -2.85 22.57
N LEU A 155 14.01 -3.49 22.05
CA LEU A 155 13.75 -3.63 20.60
C LEU A 155 13.57 -2.26 19.96
N THR A 156 12.75 -1.39 20.53
CA THR A 156 12.50 -0.03 20.05
C THR A 156 13.79 0.77 19.92
N ARG A 157 14.62 0.78 20.98
CA ARG A 157 15.92 1.47 20.96
C ARG A 157 16.88 0.92 19.88
N ARG A 158 16.85 -0.40 19.68
CA ARG A 158 17.67 -1.05 18.65
C ARG A 158 17.20 -0.66 17.24
N MET A 159 15.89 -0.61 17.00
CA MET A 159 15.32 -0.18 15.71
C MET A 159 15.57 1.30 15.46
N ALA A 160 15.39 2.16 16.45
CA ALA A 160 15.67 3.60 16.32
C ALA A 160 17.13 3.86 15.93
N LYS A 161 18.10 3.18 16.59
CA LYS A 161 19.53 3.29 16.23
C LYS A 161 19.81 2.81 14.80
N ALA A 162 19.20 1.69 14.39
CA ALA A 162 19.38 1.18 13.02
C ALA A 162 18.78 2.13 11.98
N GLY A 163 17.59 2.65 12.23
CA GLY A 163 16.92 3.61 11.35
C GLY A 163 17.73 4.90 11.21
N GLN A 164 18.29 5.41 12.31
CA GLN A 164 19.15 6.58 12.30
C GLN A 164 20.39 6.39 11.42
N LEU A 165 21.05 5.21 11.45
CA LEU A 165 22.18 4.88 10.60
C LEU A 165 21.79 4.80 9.12
N MET A 166 20.56 4.42 8.80
CA MET A 166 20.07 4.26 7.45
C MET A 166 19.39 5.51 6.88
N GLY A 167 19.21 6.56 7.69
CA GLY A 167 18.44 7.74 7.30
C GLY A 167 16.94 7.49 7.16
N ILE A 168 16.40 6.45 7.82
CA ILE A 168 14.99 6.08 7.84
C ILE A 168 14.50 6.18 9.29
N GLU A 169 13.79 7.24 9.62
CA GLU A 169 13.36 7.50 11.00
C GLU A 169 12.33 6.49 11.50
N VAL A 170 12.51 5.98 12.71
CA VAL A 170 11.44 5.28 13.45
C VAL A 170 10.59 6.35 14.14
N LEU A 171 9.44 6.68 13.54
CA LEU A 171 8.57 7.75 14.02
C LEU A 171 7.88 7.41 15.32
N ASP A 172 7.47 6.17 15.51
CA ASP A 172 6.83 5.68 16.73
C ASP A 172 6.93 4.15 16.81
N HIS A 173 6.67 3.62 18.00
CA HIS A 173 6.37 2.22 18.23
C HIS A 173 5.08 2.15 19.05
N VAL A 174 4.03 1.62 18.44
CA VAL A 174 2.68 1.58 19.04
C VAL A 174 2.34 0.16 19.43
N ILE A 175 2.09 -0.06 20.71
CA ILE A 175 1.59 -1.32 21.24
C ILE A 175 0.07 -1.28 21.20
N VAL A 176 -0.55 -2.27 20.57
CA VAL A 176 -2.00 -2.31 20.36
C VAL A 176 -2.64 -3.53 21.05
N SER A 177 -3.91 -3.42 21.41
CA SER A 177 -4.72 -4.53 21.91
C SER A 177 -6.20 -4.27 21.59
N HIS A 178 -7.06 -5.23 21.94
CA HIS A 178 -8.52 -5.07 21.85
C HIS A 178 -9.07 -4.01 22.83
N ARG A 179 -8.27 -3.54 23.80
CA ARG A 179 -8.67 -2.54 24.79
C ARG A 179 -8.17 -1.13 24.48
N GLY A 180 -7.19 -0.99 23.59
CA GLY A 180 -6.60 0.29 23.24
C GLY A 180 -5.17 0.17 22.75
N TYR A 181 -4.43 1.25 22.88
CA TYR A 181 -3.04 1.33 22.42
C TYR A 181 -2.19 2.20 23.35
N VAL A 182 -0.88 2.05 23.21
CA VAL A 182 0.16 2.87 23.85
C VAL A 182 1.20 3.25 22.80
N SER A 183 1.52 4.55 22.70
CA SER A 183 2.64 5.07 21.92
C SER A 183 3.89 5.19 22.79
N LEU A 184 4.98 4.58 22.37
CA LEU A 184 6.25 4.69 23.08
C LEU A 184 6.91 6.07 22.89
N LYS A 185 6.62 6.73 21.77
CA LYS A 185 7.04 8.12 21.54
C LYS A 185 6.36 9.09 22.51
N GLU A 186 5.04 8.99 22.68
CA GLU A 186 4.31 9.82 23.64
C GLU A 186 4.76 9.59 25.09
N ARG A 187 5.25 8.39 25.38
CA ARG A 187 5.83 8.05 26.69
C ARG A 187 7.31 8.43 26.84
N GLY A 188 7.94 9.01 25.82
CA GLY A 188 9.32 9.49 25.87
C GLY A 188 10.38 8.39 25.76
N HIS A 189 10.04 7.26 25.11
CA HIS A 189 10.98 6.14 24.91
C HIS A 189 11.64 6.13 23.53
N LEU A 190 11.26 7.09 22.64
CA LEU A 190 11.83 7.37 21.32
C LEU A 190 12.32 8.79 21.23
#